data_14c1c32c9e96fb21ab09a55a620b9cf7
#
_entry.id   14c1c32c9e96fb21ab09a55a620b9cf7
#
_cell.length_a   1.000
_cell.length_b   1.000
_cell.length_c   1.000
_cell.angle_alpha   90.00
_cell.angle_beta   90.00
_cell.angle_gamma   90.00
#
_symmetry.space_group_name_H-M   'P 1'
#
loop_
_entity.id
_entity.type
_entity.pdbx_description
1 polymer ?
#
loop_
_entity_poly.entity_id
_entity_poly.type
_entity_poly.pdbx_seq_one_letter_code
_entity_poly.pdbx_strand_id
1 'polypeptide(L)'
;MLIAAMRWVRPIDALRCGLGALSLALALHASPALGQGNNGEGAAGDQQPSGELVDGTFVDAVEVKVLNVDVYVRDKDGNPVTGLTAEDFEIFEDKRPMPITNFYEVREGRRTDVEEDTRTQLERIKADPSYDPRIGDEPADQRLYLVVYVDHFNVRPHHRNRVFRHLREFLRDHVDRNDRVMLVSYNRSIKIEREFTSDPQVISGALFELEKHTGGRTQADSDRIDLLRELQSERNDAGLIRARVKMYAENQYNDLQFTLDAMRDFVAGLGGIPGRKAILYVSDGLPMRAGDDLFQAATERFPEELSSLRMESMQYDATRRFSDIARLASTHRVAFYTLDASGLMGRSDRGADVGSIQQSPLVNSTWAANMQAPLMFLADETGGQYLVNSQNFGDALDRFATDFEHYYSLGYSPGHAGSGRLYDVEVRLKNRKELRVSGLRYRNNYRDLSVEKEMADGTLASLQFGFEQNDLDLSLVERDLIEREDGTYMMHLDLRVPIGELTLLPRPEYHLGRFRVWVQARDRKGNVSDVGVRAIDVRVEKEDYERAQKMYYTYPLTLQVAPGEQRIAIGLRDDFGGRRAFLNKPYRIGS
;
A
#
# COMPACT_ATOMS: atom_id res chain seq x y z
N MET A 1 9.37 8.34 -27.80
CA MET A 1 8.98 7.74 -26.52
C MET A 1 10.20 6.99 -26.01
N LEU A 2 11.13 7.72 -25.34
CA LEU A 2 12.35 7.16 -24.77
C LEU A 2 12.01 6.71 -23.35
N ILE A 3 11.84 5.40 -23.17
CA ILE A 3 11.81 4.75 -21.86
C ILE A 3 13.25 4.80 -21.35
N ALA A 4 13.49 5.46 -20.24
CA ALA A 4 14.80 5.48 -19.60
C ALA A 4 15.14 4.07 -19.12
N ALA A 5 15.86 3.33 -19.93
CA ALA A 5 16.38 2.01 -19.58
C ALA A 5 17.54 2.20 -18.61
N MET A 6 17.33 1.85 -17.35
CA MET A 6 18.39 1.76 -16.35
C MET A 6 19.29 0.56 -16.72
N ARG A 7 20.49 0.81 -17.21
CA ARG A 7 21.46 -0.25 -17.52
C ARG A 7 22.52 -0.30 -16.43
N TRP A 8 22.65 -1.46 -15.81
CA TRP A 8 23.76 -1.76 -14.91
C TRP A 8 25.04 -1.96 -15.71
N VAL A 9 26.06 -1.20 -15.40
CA VAL A 9 27.41 -1.40 -15.96
C VAL A 9 28.24 -2.21 -14.97
N ARG A 10 28.83 -3.32 -15.41
CA ARG A 10 29.67 -4.16 -14.56
C ARG A 10 30.96 -3.41 -14.19
N PRO A 11 31.43 -3.47 -12.94
CA PRO A 11 32.64 -2.75 -12.49
C PRO A 11 33.98 -3.39 -12.92
N ILE A 12 34.03 -4.29 -13.88
CA ILE A 12 35.27 -4.99 -14.25
C ILE A 12 35.50 -4.84 -15.76
N ASP A 13 35.72 -3.63 -16.26
CA ASP A 13 36.32 -3.43 -17.59
C ASP A 13 37.07 -2.08 -17.74
N ALA A 14 37.65 -1.59 -16.67
CA ALA A 14 38.49 -0.41 -16.72
C ALA A 14 39.99 -0.79 -16.84
N LEU A 15 40.31 -1.75 -17.75
CA LEU A 15 41.71 -1.96 -18.19
C LEU A 15 41.70 -2.72 -19.49
N ARG A 16 41.58 -1.99 -20.61
CA ARG A 16 42.27 -2.19 -21.88
C ARG A 16 41.63 -1.32 -22.97
N CYS A 17 42.28 -0.26 -23.34
CA CYS A 17 42.12 0.43 -24.62
C CYS A 17 42.56 -0.47 -25.76
N GLY A 18 41.76 -0.51 -26.82
CA GLY A 18 42.18 -1.10 -28.10
C GLY A 18 41.03 -1.24 -29.08
N LEU A 19 40.91 -0.26 -29.96
CA LEU A 19 40.35 -0.25 -31.34
C LEU A 19 39.62 -1.47 -31.88
N GLY A 20 38.45 -1.25 -32.49
CA GLY A 20 38.02 -2.03 -33.66
C GLY A 20 36.54 -2.31 -33.86
N ALA A 21 35.92 -1.47 -34.67
CA ALA A 21 34.90 -1.76 -35.73
C ALA A 21 33.65 -2.63 -35.48
N LEU A 22 32.54 -1.99 -35.75
CA LEU A 22 31.31 -2.42 -36.50
C LEU A 22 31.10 -3.93 -36.75
N SER A 23 29.93 -4.45 -36.39
CA SER A 23 29.01 -5.10 -37.35
C SER A 23 27.66 -5.42 -36.75
N LEU A 24 26.64 -5.07 -37.50
CA LEU A 24 25.23 -5.38 -37.43
C LEU A 24 24.98 -6.86 -37.82
N ALA A 25 24.13 -7.62 -37.12
CA ALA A 25 23.30 -8.63 -37.76
C ALA A 25 22.14 -9.09 -36.88
N LEU A 26 20.95 -8.95 -37.39
CA LEU A 26 19.72 -9.67 -37.04
C LEU A 26 19.85 -11.16 -37.40
N ALA A 27 19.23 -12.06 -36.62
CA ALA A 27 18.38 -13.11 -37.19
C ALA A 27 17.61 -13.88 -36.09
N LEU A 28 16.34 -14.06 -36.38
CA LEU A 28 15.38 -15.00 -35.77
C LEU A 28 15.67 -16.44 -36.21
N HIS A 29 15.29 -17.47 -35.43
CA HIS A 29 14.36 -18.58 -35.71
C HIS A 29 14.63 -19.85 -34.91
N ALA A 30 13.60 -20.26 -34.19
CA ALA A 30 12.93 -21.57 -34.06
C ALA A 30 13.73 -22.89 -33.97
N SER A 31 13.34 -23.69 -32.95
CA SER A 31 13.54 -25.16 -32.79
C SER A 31 12.86 -25.98 -33.92
N PRO A 32 12.98 -27.33 -34.02
CA PRO A 32 13.23 -28.35 -33.01
C PRO A 32 13.97 -29.66 -33.48
N ALA A 33 14.25 -30.55 -32.48
CA ALA A 33 14.13 -32.01 -32.51
C ALA A 33 15.25 -32.94 -33.03
N LEU A 34 15.61 -33.86 -32.11
CA LEU A 34 15.91 -35.30 -32.27
C LEU A 34 17.07 -35.81 -33.16
N GLY A 35 17.93 -36.64 -32.52
CA GLY A 35 18.63 -37.67 -33.24
C GLY A 35 19.99 -38.10 -32.68
N GLN A 36 20.01 -39.28 -32.18
CA GLN A 36 21.08 -40.16 -31.71
C GLN A 36 22.35 -40.21 -32.57
N GLY A 37 23.48 -40.53 -31.89
CA GLY A 37 24.44 -41.48 -32.48
C GLY A 37 25.90 -41.11 -32.52
N ASN A 38 26.62 -41.59 -31.54
CA ASN A 38 27.87 -42.37 -31.58
C ASN A 38 29.20 -41.86 -32.21
N ASN A 39 30.23 -42.00 -31.38
CA ASN A 39 31.63 -42.36 -31.60
C ASN A 39 32.61 -41.47 -32.41
N GLY A 40 33.75 -41.21 -31.72
CA GLY A 40 35.04 -41.17 -32.40
C GLY A 40 36.06 -40.14 -31.87
N GLU A 41 36.95 -40.57 -31.05
CA GLU A 41 38.35 -40.22 -30.82
C GLU A 41 38.99 -38.98 -31.47
N GLY A 42 39.74 -38.22 -30.62
CA GLY A 42 40.99 -37.62 -31.12
C GLY A 42 41.36 -36.25 -30.54
N ALA A 43 42.10 -36.27 -29.45
CA ALA A 43 43.32 -35.50 -29.14
C ALA A 43 43.33 -33.95 -29.08
N ALA A 44 43.88 -33.51 -27.94
CA ALA A 44 44.73 -32.35 -27.65
C ALA A 44 44.07 -30.98 -27.49
N GLY A 45 43.85 -30.51 -26.29
CA GLY A 45 44.77 -29.66 -25.55
C GLY A 45 44.44 -28.18 -25.66
N ASP A 46 43.57 -27.66 -24.75
CA ASP A 46 43.82 -26.34 -24.18
C ASP A 46 43.11 -26.26 -22.82
N GLN A 47 43.91 -26.05 -21.79
CA GLN A 47 43.45 -25.93 -20.41
C GLN A 47 42.79 -24.57 -20.18
N GLN A 48 41.49 -24.56 -20.08
CA GLN A 48 40.77 -23.53 -19.33
C GLN A 48 40.78 -23.91 -17.83
N PRO A 49 41.02 -23.00 -16.91
CA PRO A 49 40.90 -23.27 -15.48
C PRO A 49 39.43 -23.53 -15.16
N SER A 50 39.10 -24.78 -14.91
CA SER A 50 37.86 -25.21 -14.26
C SER A 50 37.82 -24.64 -12.87
N GLY A 51 36.96 -23.66 -12.65
CA GLY A 51 36.56 -23.28 -11.29
C GLY A 51 35.88 -24.49 -10.65
N GLU A 52 36.55 -25.11 -9.70
CA GLU A 52 35.98 -26.10 -8.82
C GLU A 52 34.71 -25.52 -8.16
N LEU A 53 33.58 -26.12 -8.46
CA LEU A 53 32.37 -25.98 -7.66
C LEU A 53 32.66 -26.59 -6.29
N VAL A 54 33.02 -25.76 -5.33
CA VAL A 54 33.13 -26.17 -3.92
C VAL A 54 31.71 -26.59 -3.51
N ASP A 55 31.56 -27.88 -3.26
CA ASP A 55 30.40 -28.53 -2.66
C ASP A 55 30.20 -27.91 -1.26
N GLY A 56 29.54 -26.76 -1.24
CA GLY A 56 29.15 -26.08 -0.01
C GLY A 56 27.83 -26.64 0.42
N THR A 57 27.81 -27.37 1.51
CA THR A 57 26.62 -27.67 2.29
C THR A 57 25.77 -26.41 2.36
N PHE A 58 24.71 -26.37 1.58
CA PHE A 58 23.66 -25.35 1.70
C PHE A 58 23.05 -25.54 3.10
N VAL A 59 23.44 -24.68 4.03
CA VAL A 59 22.59 -24.41 5.16
C VAL A 59 21.49 -23.51 4.58
N ASP A 60 20.43 -24.12 4.08
CA ASP A 60 19.17 -23.43 3.89
C ASP A 60 18.79 -22.90 5.25
N ALA A 61 19.03 -21.63 5.49
CA ALA A 61 18.41 -20.94 6.60
C ALA A 61 16.91 -20.97 6.31
N VAL A 62 16.19 -21.89 6.91
CA VAL A 62 14.73 -21.93 6.84
C VAL A 62 14.26 -20.65 7.51
N GLU A 63 13.98 -19.62 6.71
CA GLU A 63 13.37 -18.39 7.19
C GLU A 63 11.98 -18.73 7.69
N VAL A 64 11.80 -18.74 9.01
CA VAL A 64 10.48 -18.94 9.61
C VAL A 64 9.71 -17.62 9.45
N LYS A 65 8.93 -17.55 8.40
CA LYS A 65 8.03 -16.40 8.18
C LYS A 65 6.92 -16.44 9.21
N VAL A 66 6.80 -15.39 10.03
CA VAL A 66 5.66 -15.19 10.93
C VAL A 66 4.66 -14.26 10.27
N LEU A 67 3.42 -14.71 10.16
CA LEU A 67 2.31 -13.91 9.69
C LEU A 67 1.54 -13.34 10.88
N ASN A 68 1.48 -12.02 11.00
CA ASN A 68 0.70 -11.33 12.02
C ASN A 68 -0.69 -10.97 11.51
N VAL A 69 -1.72 -11.24 12.31
CA VAL A 69 -3.11 -10.89 12.09
C VAL A 69 -3.56 -9.96 13.20
N ASP A 70 -3.89 -8.73 12.86
CA ASP A 70 -4.40 -7.75 13.82
C ASP A 70 -5.91 -8.00 14.01
N VAL A 71 -6.34 -8.10 15.27
CA VAL A 71 -7.69 -8.48 15.66
C VAL A 71 -8.29 -7.44 16.59
N TYR A 72 -9.43 -6.91 16.22
CA TYR A 72 -10.18 -5.91 16.99
C TYR A 72 -11.36 -6.60 17.66
N VAL A 73 -11.38 -6.56 18.99
CA VAL A 73 -12.42 -7.21 19.80
C VAL A 73 -13.24 -6.13 20.52
N ARG A 74 -14.55 -6.13 20.30
CA ARG A 74 -15.46 -5.11 20.83
C ARG A 74 -16.63 -5.73 21.60
N ASP A 75 -17.06 -5.06 22.66
CA ASP A 75 -18.29 -5.38 23.35
C ASP A 75 -19.53 -4.84 22.61
N LYS A 76 -20.72 -5.04 23.17
CA LYS A 76 -21.99 -4.56 22.59
C LYS A 76 -22.12 -3.01 22.59
N ASP A 77 -21.37 -2.34 23.44
CA ASP A 77 -21.37 -0.88 23.56
C ASP A 77 -20.28 -0.24 22.66
N GLY A 78 -19.50 -1.09 21.96
CA GLY A 78 -18.44 -0.69 21.03
C GLY A 78 -17.09 -0.46 21.70
N ASN A 79 -16.95 -0.72 23.00
CA ASN A 79 -15.68 -0.55 23.71
C ASN A 79 -14.72 -1.72 23.42
N PRO A 80 -13.40 -1.47 23.46
CA PRO A 80 -12.41 -2.55 23.33
C PRO A 80 -12.55 -3.55 24.50
N VAL A 81 -12.55 -4.82 24.17
CA VAL A 81 -12.41 -5.89 25.18
C VAL A 81 -10.94 -6.14 25.37
N THR A 82 -10.43 -5.91 26.57
CA THR A 82 -9.00 -6.02 26.93
C THR A 82 -8.75 -7.23 27.84
N GLY A 83 -7.47 -7.66 27.92
CA GLY A 83 -7.04 -8.74 28.82
C GLY A 83 -7.29 -10.14 28.31
N LEU A 84 -7.56 -10.32 27.02
CA LEU A 84 -7.62 -11.63 26.40
C LEU A 84 -6.19 -12.20 26.23
N THR A 85 -6.09 -13.50 26.23
CA THR A 85 -4.84 -14.25 26.07
C THR A 85 -4.83 -15.03 24.75
N ALA A 86 -3.68 -15.56 24.35
CA ALA A 86 -3.58 -16.41 23.18
C ALA A 86 -4.53 -17.64 23.23
N GLU A 87 -4.84 -18.12 24.43
CA GLU A 87 -5.71 -19.27 24.65
C GLU A 87 -7.17 -18.99 24.31
N ASP A 88 -7.58 -17.71 24.30
CA ASP A 88 -8.93 -17.28 23.96
C ASP A 88 -9.18 -17.31 22.45
N PHE A 89 -8.13 -17.37 21.64
CA PHE A 89 -8.22 -17.29 20.18
C PHE A 89 -7.92 -18.64 19.50
N GLU A 90 -8.46 -18.79 18.31
CA GLU A 90 -8.12 -19.82 17.34
C GLU A 90 -7.92 -19.16 15.97
N ILE A 91 -6.84 -19.56 15.26
CA ILE A 91 -6.56 -19.13 13.90
C ILE A 91 -6.67 -20.32 12.96
N PHE A 92 -7.28 -20.09 11.80
CA PHE A 92 -7.36 -21.06 10.72
C PHE A 92 -6.82 -20.43 9.43
N GLU A 93 -6.04 -21.22 8.69
CA GLU A 93 -5.61 -20.90 7.34
C GLU A 93 -6.20 -21.93 6.37
N ASP A 94 -6.93 -21.49 5.35
CA ASP A 94 -7.67 -22.38 4.44
C ASP A 94 -8.44 -23.47 5.22
N LYS A 95 -9.09 -23.09 6.33
CA LYS A 95 -9.84 -23.96 7.26
C LYS A 95 -8.97 -24.95 8.07
N ARG A 96 -7.65 -24.87 8.00
CA ARG A 96 -6.73 -25.68 8.82
C ARG A 96 -6.35 -24.92 10.09
N PRO A 97 -6.44 -25.50 11.29
CA PRO A 97 -6.04 -24.84 12.51
C PRO A 97 -4.54 -24.59 12.51
N MET A 98 -4.14 -23.36 12.87
CA MET A 98 -2.75 -22.93 12.96
C MET A 98 -2.41 -22.59 14.41
N PRO A 99 -1.24 -23.07 14.92
CA PRO A 99 -0.80 -22.70 16.26
C PRO A 99 -0.41 -21.22 16.32
N ILE A 100 -0.87 -20.51 17.33
CA ILE A 100 -0.43 -19.14 17.60
C ILE A 100 0.98 -19.23 18.19
N THR A 101 1.97 -18.69 17.47
CA THR A 101 3.38 -18.71 17.86
C THR A 101 3.84 -17.41 18.49
N ASN A 102 3.09 -16.31 18.23
CA ASN A 102 3.35 -15.00 18.77
C ASN A 102 2.03 -14.33 19.14
N PHE A 103 1.96 -13.67 20.28
CA PHE A 103 0.77 -13.00 20.77
C PHE A 103 1.16 -11.77 21.57
N TYR A 104 0.55 -10.64 21.26
CA TYR A 104 0.60 -9.46 22.13
C TYR A 104 -0.69 -8.66 22.03
N GLU A 105 -1.01 -7.95 23.10
CA GLU A 105 -2.07 -6.98 23.18
C GLU A 105 -1.45 -5.58 23.08
N VAL A 106 -2.08 -4.69 22.33
CA VAL A 106 -1.78 -3.27 22.32
C VAL A 106 -2.89 -2.54 23.05
N ARG A 107 -2.52 -1.72 24.02
CA ARG A 107 -3.41 -0.82 24.77
C ARG A 107 -2.83 0.58 24.75
N GLU A 108 -3.67 1.57 24.43
CA GLU A 108 -3.24 2.97 24.37
C GLU A 108 -1.98 3.14 23.48
N GLY A 109 -1.95 2.39 22.35
CA GLY A 109 -0.84 2.41 21.43
C GLY A 109 0.43 1.70 21.91
N ARG A 110 0.41 0.98 23.05
CA ARG A 110 1.59 0.29 23.62
C ARG A 110 1.37 -1.20 23.76
N ARG A 111 2.43 -1.96 23.54
CA ARG A 111 2.44 -3.40 23.81
C ARG A 111 2.43 -3.67 25.30
N THR A 112 1.57 -4.61 25.73
CA THR A 112 1.45 -5.00 27.14
C THR A 112 2.43 -6.08 27.58
N ASP A 113 3.08 -6.77 26.62
CA ASP A 113 4.06 -7.84 26.90
C ASP A 113 5.50 -7.32 27.10
N VAL A 114 5.73 -6.03 26.82
CA VAL A 114 7.03 -5.37 27.04
C VAL A 114 6.99 -4.63 28.37
N GLU A 115 7.27 -5.31 29.46
CA GLU A 115 7.66 -4.64 30.70
C GLU A 115 9.09 -4.10 30.53
N GLU A 116 9.20 -2.90 30.03
CA GLU A 116 10.49 -2.20 30.06
C GLU A 116 10.80 -1.85 31.52
N ASP A 117 11.86 -2.45 32.05
CA ASP A 117 12.30 -2.18 33.41
C ASP A 117 12.51 -0.66 33.56
N THR A 118 11.80 -0.07 34.53
CA THR A 118 11.87 1.37 34.86
C THR A 118 13.32 1.87 35.02
N ARG A 119 14.24 0.97 35.34
CA ARG A 119 15.65 1.24 35.46
C ARG A 119 16.32 1.49 34.12
N THR A 120 15.99 0.69 33.12
CA THR A 120 16.47 0.85 31.72
C THR A 120 15.95 2.12 31.09
N GLN A 121 14.68 2.48 31.35
CA GLN A 121 14.10 3.76 30.90
C GLN A 121 14.81 4.96 31.54
N LEU A 122 15.08 4.92 32.84
CA LEU A 122 15.80 5.97 33.55
C LEU A 122 17.26 6.12 33.09
N GLU A 123 17.92 5.04 32.69
CA GLU A 123 19.28 5.08 32.14
C GLU A 123 19.28 5.72 30.74
N ARG A 124 18.29 5.40 29.89
CA ARG A 124 18.11 6.01 28.57
C ARG A 124 17.79 7.51 28.66
N ILE A 125 16.89 7.91 29.58
CA ILE A 125 16.59 9.34 29.82
C ILE A 125 17.83 10.10 30.30
N LYS A 126 18.69 9.46 31.10
CA LYS A 126 19.96 10.08 31.56
C LYS A 126 21.00 10.22 30.44
N ALA A 127 21.02 9.25 29.53
CA ALA A 127 21.94 9.23 28.39
C ALA A 127 21.51 10.21 27.28
N ASP A 128 20.21 10.38 27.08
CA ASP A 128 19.62 11.32 26.11
C ASP A 128 18.42 12.03 26.75
N PRO A 129 18.58 13.30 27.18
CA PRO A 129 17.51 14.09 27.76
C PRO A 129 16.32 14.35 26.82
N SER A 130 16.49 14.13 25.51
CA SER A 130 15.42 14.21 24.51
C SER A 130 14.66 12.90 24.35
N TYR A 131 15.15 11.81 24.97
CA TYR A 131 14.49 10.52 24.96
C TYR A 131 13.16 10.58 25.72
N ASP A 132 12.06 10.38 24.99
CA ASP A 132 10.74 10.21 25.57
C ASP A 132 10.42 8.70 25.65
N PRO A 133 10.33 8.10 26.85
CA PRO A 133 10.04 6.67 26.99
C PRO A 133 8.66 6.28 26.44
N ARG A 134 7.80 7.26 26.15
CA ARG A 134 6.53 7.05 25.45
C ARG A 134 6.71 6.85 23.96
N ILE A 135 7.88 7.25 23.44
CA ILE A 135 8.30 7.00 22.05
C ILE A 135 9.17 5.75 22.08
N GLY A 136 8.54 4.58 22.27
CA GLY A 136 9.25 3.32 22.11
C GLY A 136 9.78 3.19 20.68
N ASP A 137 10.95 2.55 20.52
CA ASP A 137 11.44 2.11 19.21
C ASP A 137 10.51 1.01 18.68
N GLU A 138 9.30 1.40 18.27
CA GLU A 138 8.36 0.46 17.67
C GLU A 138 8.97 -0.11 16.39
N PRO A 139 9.09 -1.43 16.28
CA PRO A 139 9.53 -2.06 15.04
C PRO A 139 8.70 -1.54 13.86
N ALA A 140 9.33 -1.34 12.72
CA ALA A 140 8.68 -0.76 11.55
C ALA A 140 7.45 -1.56 11.07
N ASP A 141 7.39 -2.85 11.38
CA ASP A 141 6.26 -3.73 11.08
C ASP A 141 5.05 -3.54 12.01
N GLN A 142 5.18 -2.77 13.07
CA GLN A 142 4.12 -2.43 14.04
C GLN A 142 3.60 -1.00 13.86
N ARG A 143 4.37 -0.12 13.24
CA ARG A 143 3.98 1.28 13.00
C ARG A 143 2.68 1.38 12.21
N LEU A 144 1.87 2.39 12.56
CA LEU A 144 0.70 2.76 11.79
C LEU A 144 1.09 3.74 10.67
N TYR A 145 0.71 3.40 9.45
CA TYR A 145 0.75 4.29 8.30
C TYR A 145 -0.68 4.69 7.95
N LEU A 146 -1.06 5.90 8.32
CA LEU A 146 -2.38 6.46 8.09
C LEU A 146 -2.39 7.29 6.80
N VAL A 147 -3.25 6.94 5.88
CA VAL A 147 -3.50 7.72 4.66
C VAL A 147 -4.83 8.44 4.79
N VAL A 148 -4.82 9.75 4.83
CA VAL A 148 -6.04 10.56 4.65
C VAL A 148 -6.28 10.69 3.15
N TYR A 149 -7.23 9.90 2.64
CA TYR A 149 -7.59 9.87 1.22
C TYR A 149 -8.88 10.67 0.99
N VAL A 150 -8.76 11.82 0.36
CA VAL A 150 -9.88 12.69 0.03
C VAL A 150 -10.32 12.44 -1.40
N ASP A 151 -11.48 11.84 -1.57
CA ASP A 151 -12.09 11.67 -2.88
C ASP A 151 -12.73 12.99 -3.35
N HIS A 152 -11.88 13.87 -3.83
CA HIS A 152 -12.24 15.24 -4.22
C HIS A 152 -13.18 15.28 -5.41
N PHE A 153 -13.17 14.24 -6.25
CA PHE A 153 -14.08 14.09 -7.39
C PHE A 153 -15.51 13.74 -6.95
N ASN A 154 -15.66 12.89 -5.92
CA ASN A 154 -16.95 12.38 -5.45
C ASN A 154 -17.42 13.03 -4.13
N VAL A 155 -16.83 14.15 -3.69
CA VAL A 155 -17.24 14.87 -2.48
C VAL A 155 -17.61 16.32 -2.82
N ARG A 156 -18.72 16.82 -2.23
CA ARG A 156 -19.07 18.23 -2.33
C ARG A 156 -18.17 19.07 -1.42
N PRO A 157 -17.75 20.27 -1.84
CA PRO A 157 -16.81 21.11 -1.08
C PRO A 157 -17.27 21.38 0.37
N HIS A 158 -18.54 21.71 0.60
CA HIS A 158 -19.05 22.02 1.92
C HIS A 158 -19.13 20.78 2.85
N HIS A 159 -19.41 19.59 2.31
CA HIS A 159 -19.36 18.33 3.06
C HIS A 159 -17.92 18.03 3.50
N ARG A 160 -17.00 18.07 2.56
CA ARG A 160 -15.57 17.88 2.77
C ARG A 160 -15.02 18.82 3.84
N ASN A 161 -15.30 20.12 3.74
CA ASN A 161 -14.76 21.13 4.67
C ASN A 161 -15.29 20.92 6.09
N ARG A 162 -16.51 20.39 6.24
CA ARG A 162 -17.06 19.99 7.55
C ARG A 162 -16.24 18.84 8.16
N VAL A 163 -15.95 17.80 7.38
CA VAL A 163 -15.12 16.68 7.82
C VAL A 163 -13.69 17.12 8.14
N PHE A 164 -13.11 18.02 7.34
CA PHE A 164 -11.74 18.50 7.55
C PHE A 164 -11.53 19.20 8.91
N ARG A 165 -12.56 19.83 9.45
CA ARG A 165 -12.49 20.44 10.80
C ARG A 165 -12.23 19.35 11.84
N HIS A 166 -13.02 18.30 11.83
CA HIS A 166 -12.86 17.18 12.77
C HIS A 166 -11.58 16.38 12.50
N LEU A 167 -11.15 16.26 11.23
CA LEU A 167 -9.88 15.62 10.90
C LEU A 167 -8.68 16.36 11.51
N ARG A 168 -8.68 17.69 11.52
CA ARG A 168 -7.59 18.46 12.15
C ARG A 168 -7.53 18.26 13.66
N GLU A 169 -8.68 18.15 14.31
CA GLU A 169 -8.78 17.81 15.75
C GLU A 169 -8.25 16.39 15.98
N PHE A 170 -8.74 15.42 15.23
CA PHE A 170 -8.30 14.03 15.28
C PHE A 170 -6.78 13.87 15.10
N LEU A 171 -6.21 14.51 14.05
CA LEU A 171 -4.77 14.42 13.77
C LEU A 171 -3.92 14.99 14.90
N ARG A 172 -4.39 16.09 15.54
CA ARG A 172 -3.69 16.70 16.67
C ARG A 172 -3.73 15.82 17.91
N ASP A 173 -4.86 15.15 18.15
CA ASP A 173 -5.14 14.49 19.43
C ASP A 173 -4.75 13.00 19.43
N HIS A 174 -4.71 12.35 18.24
CA HIS A 174 -4.52 10.90 18.11
C HIS A 174 -3.33 10.47 17.23
N VAL A 175 -2.63 11.40 16.56
CA VAL A 175 -1.43 11.04 15.80
C VAL A 175 -0.20 11.23 16.66
N ASP A 176 0.46 10.12 16.92
CA ASP A 176 1.67 10.02 17.71
C ASP A 176 2.92 10.28 16.82
N ARG A 177 4.08 10.52 17.45
CA ARG A 177 5.38 10.71 16.77
C ARG A 177 5.85 9.46 16.04
N ASN A 178 5.39 8.28 16.44
CA ASN A 178 5.69 7.01 15.77
C ASN A 178 4.84 6.80 14.53
N ASP A 179 3.64 7.37 14.48
CA ASP A 179 2.75 7.27 13.34
C ASP A 179 3.28 8.06 12.14
N ARG A 180 2.87 7.62 10.98
CA ARG A 180 3.17 8.29 9.72
C ARG A 180 1.87 8.59 8.99
N VAL A 181 1.61 9.87 8.76
CA VAL A 181 0.40 10.32 8.08
C VAL A 181 0.73 10.90 6.72
N MET A 182 -0.02 10.50 5.71
CA MET A 182 0.04 11.01 4.34
C MET A 182 -1.31 11.60 3.95
N LEU A 183 -1.30 12.72 3.22
CA LEU A 183 -2.51 13.29 2.62
C LEU A 183 -2.51 13.08 1.12
N VAL A 184 -3.58 12.46 0.64
CA VAL A 184 -3.81 12.17 -0.78
C VAL A 184 -5.15 12.72 -1.20
N SER A 185 -5.21 13.31 -2.39
CA SER A 185 -6.46 13.71 -3.04
C SER A 185 -6.66 12.97 -4.36
N TYR A 186 -7.91 12.68 -4.68
CA TYR A 186 -8.31 12.14 -5.97
C TYR A 186 -9.24 13.11 -6.69
N ASN A 187 -8.83 13.55 -7.88
CA ASN A 187 -9.67 14.32 -8.80
C ASN A 187 -9.35 13.89 -10.23
N ARG A 188 -9.91 12.72 -10.65
CA ARG A 188 -9.58 12.00 -11.90
C ARG A 188 -8.13 11.52 -12.00
N SER A 189 -7.28 11.92 -11.09
CA SER A 189 -5.93 11.40 -10.88
C SER A 189 -5.58 11.51 -9.40
N ILE A 190 -4.73 10.63 -8.92
CA ILE A 190 -4.22 10.69 -7.55
C ILE A 190 -3.12 11.73 -7.48
N LYS A 191 -3.19 12.57 -6.45
CA LYS A 191 -2.16 13.52 -6.08
C LYS A 191 -1.77 13.32 -4.63
N ILE A 192 -0.49 13.09 -4.37
CA ILE A 192 0.07 13.10 -3.02
C ILE A 192 0.25 14.57 -2.63
N GLU A 193 -0.62 15.05 -1.76
CA GLU A 193 -0.56 16.45 -1.28
C GLU A 193 0.56 16.62 -0.25
N ARG A 194 0.76 15.60 0.59
CA ARG A 194 1.88 15.48 1.53
C ARG A 194 2.29 14.03 1.66
N GLU A 195 3.57 13.77 1.51
CA GLU A 195 4.20 12.47 1.78
C GLU A 195 4.10 12.13 3.27
N PHE A 196 4.44 10.89 3.64
CA PHE A 196 4.39 10.45 5.02
C PHE A 196 5.21 11.36 5.96
N THR A 197 4.56 11.85 6.99
CA THR A 197 5.16 12.69 8.03
C THR A 197 4.61 12.31 9.41
N SER A 198 5.41 12.54 10.45
CA SER A 198 4.97 12.44 11.85
C SER A 198 4.46 13.79 12.41
N ASP A 199 4.49 14.86 11.61
CA ASP A 199 4.03 16.17 12.02
C ASP A 199 2.56 16.40 11.57
N PRO A 200 1.58 16.35 12.50
CA PRO A 200 0.18 16.57 12.15
C PRO A 200 -0.11 17.99 11.66
N GLN A 201 0.74 18.98 11.98
CA GLN A 201 0.55 20.36 11.52
C GLN A 201 0.78 20.50 10.01
N VAL A 202 1.73 19.73 9.45
CA VAL A 202 1.99 19.67 8.01
C VAL A 202 0.74 19.19 7.25
N ILE A 203 0.07 18.17 7.77
CA ILE A 203 -1.17 17.64 7.19
C ILE A 203 -2.33 18.62 7.37
N SER A 204 -2.47 19.21 8.58
CA SER A 204 -3.50 20.21 8.86
C SER A 204 -3.39 21.41 7.93
N GLY A 205 -2.17 21.92 7.70
CA GLY A 205 -1.92 22.99 6.73
C GLY A 205 -2.33 22.62 5.30
N ALA A 206 -2.04 21.40 4.87
CA ALA A 206 -2.43 20.92 3.55
C ALA A 206 -3.95 20.75 3.40
N LEU A 207 -4.66 20.35 4.45
CA LEU A 207 -6.13 20.32 4.46
C LEU A 207 -6.72 21.72 4.25
N PHE A 208 -6.13 22.78 4.84
CA PHE A 208 -6.55 24.17 4.58
C PHE A 208 -6.35 24.59 3.11
N GLU A 209 -5.26 24.13 2.48
CA GLU A 209 -5.05 24.39 1.05
C GLU A 209 -6.09 23.67 0.19
N LEU A 210 -6.42 22.41 0.52
CA LEU A 210 -7.45 21.65 -0.19
C LEU A 210 -8.86 22.26 -0.07
N GLU A 211 -9.17 22.97 1.02
CA GLU A 211 -10.46 23.65 1.19
C GLU A 211 -10.72 24.70 0.10
N LYS A 212 -9.68 25.25 -0.51
CA LYS A 212 -9.77 26.26 -1.57
C LYS A 212 -10.13 25.68 -2.94
N HIS A 213 -10.01 24.36 -3.11
CA HIS A 213 -10.28 23.71 -4.39
C HIS A 213 -11.75 23.29 -4.52
N THR A 214 -12.29 23.42 -5.75
CA THR A 214 -13.63 22.97 -6.10
C THR A 214 -13.62 21.48 -6.42
N GLY A 215 -14.64 20.73 -5.98
CA GLY A 215 -14.81 19.31 -6.31
C GLY A 215 -15.54 19.07 -7.63
N GLY A 216 -15.42 17.87 -8.20
CA GLY A 216 -16.03 17.51 -9.50
C GLY A 216 -17.50 17.08 -9.44
N ARG A 217 -18.06 16.78 -8.27
CA ARG A 217 -19.40 16.16 -8.11
C ARG A 217 -20.58 17.02 -8.56
N THR A 218 -20.41 18.35 -8.58
CA THR A 218 -21.51 19.28 -8.89
C THR A 218 -22.15 19.01 -10.24
N GLN A 219 -21.37 18.66 -11.27
CA GLN A 219 -21.91 18.38 -12.60
C GLN A 219 -22.72 17.07 -12.62
N ALA A 220 -22.21 15.98 -12.03
CA ALA A 220 -22.91 14.70 -11.99
C ALA A 220 -24.24 14.79 -11.22
N ASP A 221 -24.26 15.59 -10.16
CA ASP A 221 -25.50 15.86 -9.41
C ASP A 221 -26.52 16.65 -10.26
N SER A 222 -26.08 17.64 -11.04
CA SER A 222 -26.94 18.41 -11.96
C SER A 222 -27.53 17.52 -13.04
N ASP A 223 -26.72 16.70 -13.70
CA ASP A 223 -27.17 15.79 -14.76
C ASP A 223 -28.21 14.79 -14.24
N ARG A 224 -28.02 14.27 -13.03
CA ARG A 224 -29.00 13.41 -12.35
C ARG A 224 -30.33 14.12 -12.08
N ILE A 225 -30.25 15.35 -11.53
CA ILE A 225 -31.42 16.17 -11.22
C ILE A 225 -32.20 16.49 -12.47
N ASP A 226 -31.54 16.86 -13.56
CA ASP A 226 -32.18 17.20 -14.83
C ASP A 226 -32.91 16.00 -15.42
N LEU A 227 -32.30 14.81 -15.35
CA LEU A 227 -32.94 13.57 -15.81
C LEU A 227 -34.16 13.18 -14.94
N LEU A 228 -34.10 13.42 -13.63
CA LEU A 228 -35.26 13.21 -12.74
C LEU A 228 -36.41 14.21 -13.03
N ARG A 229 -36.12 15.46 -13.40
CA ARG A 229 -37.12 16.43 -13.86
C ARG A 229 -37.75 15.99 -15.18
N GLU A 230 -36.91 15.51 -16.09
CA GLU A 230 -37.36 15.01 -17.38
C GLU A 230 -38.32 13.81 -17.21
N LEU A 231 -38.01 12.89 -16.30
CA LEU A 231 -38.87 11.75 -15.97
C LEU A 231 -40.27 12.17 -15.47
N GLN A 232 -40.41 13.35 -14.89
CA GLN A 232 -41.71 13.86 -14.42
C GLN A 232 -42.52 14.57 -15.53
N SER A 233 -41.91 14.86 -16.66
CA SER A 233 -42.60 15.51 -17.78
C SER A 233 -43.58 14.55 -18.45
N GLU A 234 -44.82 15.00 -18.67
CA GLU A 234 -45.85 14.23 -19.35
C GLU A 234 -45.60 14.01 -20.85
N ARG A 235 -44.67 14.77 -21.41
CA ARG A 235 -44.40 14.79 -22.87
C ARG A 235 -43.31 13.80 -23.31
N ASN A 236 -42.75 13.02 -22.38
CA ASN A 236 -41.62 12.17 -22.69
C ASN A 236 -42.05 10.75 -23.08
N ASP A 237 -41.38 10.24 -24.11
CA ASP A 237 -41.52 8.88 -24.62
C ASP A 237 -40.60 7.92 -23.84
N ALA A 238 -41.10 6.72 -23.57
CA ALA A 238 -40.37 5.69 -22.85
C ALA A 238 -39.04 5.32 -23.53
N GLY A 239 -38.99 5.30 -24.86
CA GLY A 239 -37.76 5.01 -25.62
C GLY A 239 -36.67 6.05 -25.43
N LEU A 240 -37.06 7.34 -25.42
CA LEU A 240 -36.15 8.44 -25.18
C LEU A 240 -35.58 8.40 -23.75
N ILE A 241 -36.48 8.19 -22.76
CA ILE A 241 -36.09 8.08 -21.35
C ILE A 241 -35.10 6.91 -21.16
N ARG A 242 -35.39 5.73 -21.73
CA ARG A 242 -34.50 4.58 -21.70
C ARG A 242 -33.10 4.91 -22.21
N ALA A 243 -33.02 5.58 -23.37
CA ALA A 243 -31.73 5.97 -23.96
C ALA A 243 -30.96 6.93 -23.05
N ARG A 244 -31.63 7.92 -22.44
CA ARG A 244 -31.04 8.92 -21.56
C ARG A 244 -30.54 8.31 -20.24
N VAL A 245 -31.35 7.45 -19.61
CA VAL A 245 -30.94 6.72 -18.37
C VAL A 245 -29.73 5.85 -18.64
N LYS A 246 -29.69 5.14 -19.77
CA LYS A 246 -28.53 4.32 -20.16
C LYS A 246 -27.29 5.18 -20.39
N MET A 247 -27.40 6.27 -21.10
CA MET A 247 -26.28 7.19 -21.34
C MET A 247 -25.72 7.77 -20.03
N TYR A 248 -26.59 8.16 -19.09
CA TYR A 248 -26.17 8.61 -17.76
C TYR A 248 -25.45 7.50 -17.00
N ALA A 249 -26.01 6.31 -16.96
CA ALA A 249 -25.42 5.17 -16.26
C ALA A 249 -24.07 4.77 -16.85
N GLU A 250 -23.91 4.82 -18.18
CA GLU A 250 -22.66 4.55 -18.87
C GLU A 250 -21.57 5.58 -18.49
N ASN A 251 -21.92 6.87 -18.52
CA ASN A 251 -21.00 7.94 -18.12
C ASN A 251 -20.58 7.82 -16.66
N GLN A 252 -21.54 7.59 -15.75
CA GLN A 252 -21.28 7.39 -14.33
C GLN A 252 -20.42 6.14 -14.08
N TYR A 253 -20.69 5.05 -14.81
CA TYR A 253 -19.90 3.83 -14.71
C TYR A 253 -18.47 4.01 -15.19
N ASN A 254 -18.27 4.74 -16.27
CA ASN A 254 -16.93 5.07 -16.78
C ASN A 254 -16.13 5.91 -15.75
N ASP A 255 -16.73 6.96 -15.19
CA ASP A 255 -16.11 7.76 -14.13
C ASP A 255 -15.79 6.91 -12.87
N LEU A 256 -16.70 6.01 -12.52
CA LEU A 256 -16.48 5.05 -11.43
C LEU A 256 -15.31 4.11 -11.72
N GLN A 257 -15.19 3.60 -12.94
CA GLN A 257 -14.08 2.73 -13.34
C GLN A 257 -12.73 3.44 -13.15
N PHE A 258 -12.59 4.70 -13.59
CA PHE A 258 -11.37 5.47 -13.37
C PHE A 258 -11.07 5.68 -11.89
N THR A 259 -12.09 5.94 -11.07
CA THR A 259 -11.94 6.07 -9.61
C THR A 259 -11.41 4.78 -9.00
N LEU A 260 -11.99 3.64 -9.37
CA LEU A 260 -11.63 2.33 -8.83
C LEU A 260 -10.26 1.85 -9.33
N ASP A 261 -9.90 2.12 -10.57
CA ASP A 261 -8.57 1.80 -11.09
C ASP A 261 -7.49 2.60 -10.35
N ALA A 262 -7.70 3.90 -10.16
CA ALA A 262 -6.80 4.74 -9.39
C ALA A 262 -6.67 4.28 -7.93
N MET A 263 -7.78 3.93 -7.28
CA MET A 263 -7.79 3.41 -5.90
C MET A 263 -7.05 2.07 -5.81
N ARG A 264 -7.28 1.16 -6.76
CA ARG A 264 -6.59 -0.14 -6.82
C ARG A 264 -5.08 0.03 -6.96
N ASP A 265 -4.63 0.89 -7.87
CA ASP A 265 -3.21 1.11 -8.13
C ASP A 265 -2.54 1.79 -6.92
N PHE A 266 -3.25 2.68 -6.24
CA PHE A 266 -2.80 3.30 -5.00
C PHE A 266 -2.63 2.28 -3.86
N VAL A 267 -3.64 1.43 -3.65
CA VAL A 267 -3.59 0.35 -2.64
C VAL A 267 -2.47 -0.64 -2.95
N ALA A 268 -2.26 -0.99 -4.24
CA ALA A 268 -1.16 -1.83 -4.66
C ALA A 268 0.20 -1.21 -4.31
N GLY A 269 0.35 0.09 -4.54
CA GLY A 269 1.58 0.83 -4.19
C GLY A 269 1.87 0.83 -2.69
N LEU A 270 0.84 0.88 -1.84
CA LEU A 270 1.02 0.79 -0.38
C LEU A 270 1.50 -0.60 0.08
N GLY A 271 1.39 -1.63 -0.77
CA GLY A 271 1.78 -3.00 -0.43
C GLY A 271 3.22 -3.17 -0.02
N GLY A 272 4.12 -2.33 -0.54
CA GLY A 272 5.54 -2.34 -0.20
C GLY A 272 5.89 -1.73 1.15
N ILE A 273 4.98 -0.98 1.77
CA ILE A 273 5.20 -0.38 3.09
C ILE A 273 4.98 -1.48 4.14
N PRO A 274 5.93 -1.72 5.05
CA PRO A 274 5.73 -2.66 6.15
C PRO A 274 4.70 -2.13 7.15
N GLY A 275 4.28 -2.98 8.08
CA GLY A 275 3.39 -2.57 9.16
C GLY A 275 1.93 -2.43 8.76
N ARG A 276 1.18 -1.82 9.66
CA ARG A 276 -0.27 -1.61 9.55
C ARG A 276 -0.55 -0.37 8.72
N LYS A 277 -1.47 -0.48 7.80
CA LYS A 277 -1.89 0.66 6.97
C LYS A 277 -3.38 0.88 7.12
N ALA A 278 -3.78 2.12 7.34
CA ALA A 278 -5.16 2.54 7.37
C ALA A 278 -5.41 3.61 6.30
N ILE A 279 -6.45 3.46 5.50
CA ILE A 279 -6.94 4.50 4.60
C ILE A 279 -8.19 5.10 5.21
N LEU A 280 -8.09 6.34 5.64
CA LEU A 280 -9.24 7.15 6.04
C LEU A 280 -9.82 7.80 4.78
N TYR A 281 -10.83 7.14 4.21
CA TYR A 281 -11.45 7.52 2.95
C TYR A 281 -12.62 8.47 3.16
N VAL A 282 -12.52 9.68 2.62
CA VAL A 282 -13.53 10.75 2.75
C VAL A 282 -14.21 10.97 1.40
N SER A 283 -15.51 10.68 1.31
CA SER A 283 -16.32 10.80 0.09
C SER A 283 -17.79 11.04 0.43
N ASP A 284 -18.59 11.55 -0.51
CA ASP A 284 -20.06 11.51 -0.42
C ASP A 284 -20.66 10.17 -0.92
N GLY A 285 -19.81 9.14 -1.03
CA GLY A 285 -20.15 7.82 -1.51
C GLY A 285 -19.83 7.61 -3.00
N LEU A 286 -19.85 6.34 -3.37
CA LEU A 286 -19.67 5.82 -4.73
C LEU A 286 -20.84 4.93 -5.07
N PRO A 287 -21.32 4.88 -6.33
CA PRO A 287 -22.39 3.95 -6.67
C PRO A 287 -21.87 2.51 -6.72
N MET A 288 -22.54 1.59 -6.02
CA MET A 288 -22.32 0.15 -6.22
C MET A 288 -22.76 -0.26 -7.63
N ARG A 289 -23.86 0.34 -8.10
CA ARG A 289 -24.39 0.19 -9.46
C ARG A 289 -24.71 1.54 -10.05
N ALA A 290 -24.05 1.90 -11.16
CA ALA A 290 -24.26 3.21 -11.78
C ALA A 290 -25.69 3.36 -12.29
N GLY A 291 -26.31 4.52 -12.01
CA GLY A 291 -27.67 4.87 -12.44
C GLY A 291 -28.82 4.11 -11.79
N ASP A 292 -28.57 3.29 -10.76
CA ASP A 292 -29.58 2.35 -10.20
C ASP A 292 -30.90 3.04 -9.81
N ASP A 293 -30.84 4.20 -9.20
CA ASP A 293 -32.03 4.99 -8.82
C ASP A 293 -32.77 5.56 -10.03
N LEU A 294 -32.09 5.91 -11.11
CA LEU A 294 -32.69 6.39 -12.35
C LEU A 294 -33.35 5.25 -13.14
N PHE A 295 -32.76 4.06 -13.13
CA PHE A 295 -33.38 2.84 -13.63
C PHE A 295 -34.67 2.52 -12.86
N GLN A 296 -34.65 2.67 -11.53
CA GLN A 296 -35.80 2.51 -10.68
C GLN A 296 -36.89 3.55 -11.02
N ALA A 297 -36.51 4.84 -11.10
CA ALA A 297 -37.46 5.93 -11.41
C ALA A 297 -38.09 5.78 -12.79
N ALA A 298 -37.33 5.35 -13.80
CA ALA A 298 -37.84 5.11 -15.15
C ALA A 298 -38.80 3.91 -15.18
N THR A 299 -38.50 2.85 -14.46
CA THR A 299 -39.42 1.68 -14.36
C THR A 299 -40.70 2.02 -13.61
N GLU A 300 -40.67 2.86 -12.58
CA GLU A 300 -41.86 3.34 -11.89
C GLU A 300 -42.73 4.22 -12.80
N ARG A 301 -42.11 5.03 -13.66
CA ARG A 301 -42.84 5.92 -14.58
C ARG A 301 -43.47 5.18 -15.78
N PHE A 302 -42.79 4.15 -16.30
CA PHE A 302 -43.18 3.38 -17.48
C PHE A 302 -43.12 1.87 -17.20
N PRO A 303 -44.02 1.34 -16.35
CA PRO A 303 -43.90 -0.03 -15.82
C PRO A 303 -44.11 -1.11 -16.89
N GLU A 304 -44.91 -0.85 -17.90
CA GLU A 304 -45.15 -1.79 -18.99
C GLU A 304 -44.02 -1.81 -20.01
N GLU A 305 -43.57 -0.63 -20.46
CA GLU A 305 -42.59 -0.47 -21.54
C GLU A 305 -41.14 -0.69 -21.06
N LEU A 306 -40.83 -0.40 -19.79
CA LEU A 306 -39.50 -0.42 -19.24
C LEU A 306 -39.27 -1.50 -18.15
N SER A 307 -40.14 -2.52 -18.09
CA SER A 307 -40.00 -3.63 -17.11
C SER A 307 -38.64 -4.35 -17.19
N SER A 308 -38.06 -4.46 -18.38
CA SER A 308 -36.75 -5.08 -18.61
C SER A 308 -35.55 -4.22 -18.18
N LEU A 309 -35.80 -2.93 -17.93
CA LEU A 309 -34.71 -1.95 -17.69
C LEU A 309 -33.92 -2.26 -16.42
N ARG A 310 -34.55 -2.87 -15.42
CA ARG A 310 -33.86 -3.34 -14.20
C ARG A 310 -32.82 -4.43 -14.50
N MET A 311 -33.04 -5.30 -15.47
CA MET A 311 -32.06 -6.28 -15.89
C MET A 311 -30.88 -5.60 -16.62
N GLU A 312 -31.17 -4.55 -17.38
CA GLU A 312 -30.16 -3.78 -18.09
C GLU A 312 -29.24 -3.01 -17.13
N SER A 313 -29.72 -2.60 -15.94
CA SER A 313 -28.89 -1.95 -14.93
C SER A 313 -27.77 -2.85 -14.40
N MET A 314 -27.90 -4.19 -14.47
CA MET A 314 -26.91 -5.14 -13.98
C MET A 314 -25.57 -5.06 -14.73
N GLN A 315 -25.56 -4.57 -15.98
CA GLN A 315 -24.30 -4.36 -16.72
C GLN A 315 -23.43 -3.25 -16.12
N TYR A 316 -23.99 -2.37 -15.29
CA TYR A 316 -23.29 -1.27 -14.61
C TYR A 316 -22.98 -1.58 -13.14
N ASP A 317 -23.04 -2.85 -12.76
CA ASP A 317 -22.69 -3.32 -11.41
C ASP A 317 -21.16 -3.38 -11.22
N ALA A 318 -20.65 -2.72 -10.19
CA ALA A 318 -19.24 -2.64 -9.87
C ALA A 318 -18.84 -3.51 -8.67
N THR A 319 -19.75 -4.34 -8.11
CA THR A 319 -19.52 -5.15 -6.91
C THR A 319 -18.22 -5.95 -7.01
N ARG A 320 -17.97 -6.58 -8.17
CA ARG A 320 -16.74 -7.36 -8.38
C ARG A 320 -15.47 -6.50 -8.26
N ARG A 321 -15.48 -5.28 -8.79
CA ARG A 321 -14.34 -4.37 -8.72
C ARG A 321 -14.06 -3.92 -7.29
N PHE A 322 -15.08 -3.60 -6.51
CA PHE A 322 -14.93 -3.31 -5.08
C PHE A 322 -14.39 -4.51 -4.32
N SER A 323 -14.87 -5.72 -4.63
CA SER A 323 -14.35 -6.95 -4.04
C SER A 323 -12.87 -7.19 -4.36
N ASP A 324 -12.44 -6.89 -5.58
CA ASP A 324 -11.03 -7.01 -5.98
C ASP A 324 -10.14 -6.00 -5.23
N ILE A 325 -10.62 -4.76 -5.01
CA ILE A 325 -9.92 -3.74 -4.21
C ILE A 325 -9.84 -4.15 -2.73
N ALA A 326 -10.95 -4.61 -2.14
CA ALA A 326 -10.98 -5.05 -0.74
C ALA A 326 -10.02 -6.22 -0.51
N ARG A 327 -10.00 -7.19 -1.43
CA ARG A 327 -9.08 -8.33 -1.39
C ARG A 327 -7.61 -7.89 -1.51
N LEU A 328 -7.33 -6.95 -2.41
CA LEU A 328 -6.00 -6.38 -2.57
C LEU A 328 -5.56 -5.63 -1.30
N ALA A 329 -6.45 -4.83 -0.71
CA ALA A 329 -6.21 -4.11 0.53
C ALA A 329 -5.88 -5.06 1.70
N SER A 330 -6.68 -6.11 1.89
CA SER A 330 -6.44 -7.14 2.90
C SER A 330 -5.09 -7.85 2.67
N THR A 331 -4.75 -8.16 1.41
CA THR A 331 -3.46 -8.74 1.04
C THR A 331 -2.29 -7.89 1.53
N HIS A 332 -2.41 -6.57 1.45
CA HIS A 332 -1.35 -5.62 1.79
C HIS A 332 -1.46 -5.04 3.21
N ARG A 333 -2.29 -5.60 4.09
CA ARG A 333 -2.56 -5.09 5.45
C ARG A 333 -3.04 -3.64 5.43
N VAL A 334 -3.91 -3.30 4.47
CA VAL A 334 -4.57 -2.00 4.37
C VAL A 334 -6.02 -2.16 4.84
N ALA A 335 -6.40 -1.44 5.89
CA ALA A 335 -7.78 -1.37 6.36
C ALA A 335 -8.43 -0.06 5.89
N PHE A 336 -9.66 -0.13 5.40
CA PHE A 336 -10.43 1.06 5.03
C PHE A 336 -11.29 1.53 6.21
N TYR A 337 -11.10 2.80 6.57
CA TYR A 337 -11.96 3.55 7.47
C TYR A 337 -12.69 4.59 6.63
N THR A 338 -14.00 4.45 6.46
CA THR A 338 -14.73 5.23 5.47
C THR A 338 -15.70 6.22 6.12
N LEU A 339 -15.67 7.46 5.62
CA LEU A 339 -16.52 8.54 6.07
C LEU A 339 -17.42 9.03 4.93
N ASP A 340 -18.73 8.82 5.07
CA ASP A 340 -19.73 9.50 4.25
C ASP A 340 -19.80 10.97 4.66
N ALA A 341 -19.13 11.83 3.91
CA ALA A 341 -19.07 13.26 4.19
C ALA A 341 -20.42 13.98 4.01
N SER A 342 -21.38 13.38 3.30
CA SER A 342 -22.73 13.92 3.14
C SER A 342 -23.49 13.99 4.46
N GLY A 343 -23.18 13.09 5.39
CA GLY A 343 -23.79 13.04 6.71
C GLY A 343 -25.24 12.55 6.69
N LEU A 344 -26.08 13.12 7.56
CA LEU A 344 -27.50 12.81 7.55
C LEU A 344 -28.13 13.28 6.24
N MET A 345 -28.67 12.36 5.46
CA MET A 345 -29.40 12.67 4.23
C MET A 345 -30.76 13.31 4.55
N GLY A 346 -30.72 14.57 5.02
CA GLY A 346 -31.90 15.36 5.27
C GLY A 346 -32.51 15.94 3.99
N ARG A 347 -33.76 16.41 4.07
CA ARG A 347 -34.42 17.15 2.97
C ARG A 347 -33.66 18.42 2.56
N SER A 348 -32.86 18.99 3.46
CA SER A 348 -32.12 20.25 3.26
C SER A 348 -30.85 20.12 2.40
N ASP A 349 -30.23 18.93 2.33
CA ASP A 349 -29.00 18.73 1.54
C ASP A 349 -29.25 18.48 0.06
N ARG A 350 -30.50 18.40 -0.35
CA ARG A 350 -30.90 18.18 -1.76
C ARG A 350 -30.81 19.40 -2.65
N GLY A 351 -30.26 20.52 -2.13
CA GLY A 351 -30.22 21.81 -2.84
C GLY A 351 -31.64 22.44 -2.95
N ALA A 352 -31.73 23.75 -2.90
CA ALA A 352 -33.00 24.48 -3.02
C ALA A 352 -33.75 24.13 -4.33
N ASP A 353 -33.01 23.70 -5.37
CA ASP A 353 -33.55 23.34 -6.70
C ASP A 353 -34.24 21.97 -6.74
N VAL A 354 -33.97 21.06 -5.80
CA VAL A 354 -34.56 19.70 -5.75
C VAL A 354 -35.90 19.70 -5.02
N GLY A 355 -36.24 20.76 -4.29
CA GLY A 355 -37.50 20.87 -3.52
C GLY A 355 -38.79 20.77 -4.37
N SER A 356 -38.69 20.94 -5.72
CA SER A 356 -39.81 20.82 -6.66
C SER A 356 -39.97 19.42 -7.28
N ILE A 357 -38.97 18.52 -7.09
CA ILE A 357 -39.01 17.19 -7.69
C ILE A 357 -39.59 16.19 -6.67
N GLN A 358 -40.81 15.74 -6.92
CA GLN A 358 -41.43 14.67 -6.14
C GLN A 358 -40.85 13.32 -6.58
N GLN A 359 -39.85 12.84 -5.84
CA GLN A 359 -39.30 11.50 -6.03
C GLN A 359 -40.03 10.52 -5.11
N SER A 360 -40.22 9.29 -5.59
CA SER A 360 -40.76 8.24 -4.72
C SER A 360 -39.77 7.97 -3.56
N PRO A 361 -40.27 7.61 -2.38
CA PRO A 361 -39.41 7.18 -1.28
C PRO A 361 -38.45 6.05 -1.67
N LEU A 362 -38.90 5.16 -2.57
CA LEU A 362 -38.09 4.05 -3.06
C LEU A 362 -36.90 4.51 -3.89
N VAL A 363 -37.07 5.45 -4.84
CA VAL A 363 -35.99 6.00 -5.65
C VAL A 363 -34.94 6.67 -4.74
N ASN A 364 -35.38 7.42 -3.73
CA ASN A 364 -34.48 8.06 -2.78
C ASN A 364 -33.70 7.08 -1.91
N SER A 365 -34.36 6.03 -1.41
CA SER A 365 -33.70 5.01 -0.59
C SER A 365 -32.75 4.15 -1.43
N THR A 366 -33.11 3.85 -2.68
CA THR A 366 -32.23 3.14 -3.62
C THR A 366 -30.95 3.94 -3.87
N TRP A 367 -31.08 5.24 -4.14
CA TRP A 367 -29.91 6.09 -4.33
C TRP A 367 -29.02 6.13 -3.08
N ALA A 368 -29.60 6.37 -1.90
CA ALA A 368 -28.85 6.44 -0.65
C ALA A 368 -28.11 5.14 -0.35
N ALA A 369 -28.82 4.01 -0.41
CA ALA A 369 -28.24 2.70 -0.17
C ALA A 369 -27.13 2.36 -1.18
N ASN A 370 -27.36 2.66 -2.47
CA ASN A 370 -26.43 2.42 -3.55
C ASN A 370 -25.11 3.21 -3.38
N MET A 371 -25.20 4.46 -2.90
CA MET A 371 -24.02 5.31 -2.69
C MET A 371 -23.24 4.95 -1.42
N GLN A 372 -23.91 4.44 -0.38
CA GLN A 372 -23.28 4.09 0.89
C GLN A 372 -22.73 2.65 0.91
N ALA A 373 -23.31 1.76 0.11
CA ALA A 373 -22.92 0.35 0.10
C ALA A 373 -21.43 0.11 -0.12
N PRO A 374 -20.72 0.78 -1.05
CA PRO A 374 -19.29 0.59 -1.23
C PRO A 374 -18.45 1.04 -0.03
N LEU A 375 -18.87 2.10 0.67
CA LEU A 375 -18.17 2.57 1.88
C LEU A 375 -18.22 1.52 2.98
N MET A 376 -19.40 0.96 3.22
CA MET A 376 -19.61 -0.12 4.19
C MET A 376 -18.85 -1.38 3.76
N PHE A 377 -18.98 -1.76 2.49
CA PHE A 377 -18.35 -2.96 1.96
C PHE A 377 -16.83 -2.95 2.08
N LEU A 378 -16.16 -1.84 1.67
CA LEU A 378 -14.70 -1.72 1.77
C LEU A 378 -14.22 -1.78 3.22
N ALA A 379 -14.93 -1.13 4.15
CA ALA A 379 -14.58 -1.17 5.57
C ALA A 379 -14.72 -2.58 6.16
N ASP A 380 -15.87 -3.22 5.96
CA ASP A 380 -16.17 -4.54 6.51
C ASP A 380 -15.21 -5.62 5.99
N GLU A 381 -14.94 -5.64 4.68
CA GLU A 381 -14.06 -6.64 4.04
C GLU A 381 -12.57 -6.48 4.42
N THR A 382 -12.16 -5.30 4.88
CA THR A 382 -10.77 -5.02 5.25
C THR A 382 -10.53 -4.92 6.76
N GLY A 383 -11.59 -5.13 7.57
CA GLY A 383 -11.52 -5.09 9.03
C GLY A 383 -11.51 -3.70 9.64
N GLY A 384 -11.80 -2.65 8.84
CA GLY A 384 -11.93 -1.28 9.32
C GLY A 384 -13.32 -0.93 9.84
N GLN A 385 -13.65 0.36 9.85
CA GLN A 385 -14.95 0.88 10.28
C GLN A 385 -15.50 1.88 9.27
N TYR A 386 -16.80 2.14 9.35
CA TYR A 386 -17.45 3.15 8.52
C TYR A 386 -18.35 4.08 9.33
N LEU A 387 -18.51 5.30 8.84
CA LEU A 387 -19.55 6.23 9.27
C LEU A 387 -20.42 6.59 8.06
N VAL A 388 -21.66 6.17 8.07
CA VAL A 388 -22.65 6.54 7.06
C VAL A 388 -23.89 7.11 7.75
N ASN A 389 -24.60 7.99 7.06
CA ASN A 389 -25.86 8.57 7.51
C ASN A 389 -25.79 9.19 8.93
N SER A 390 -24.69 9.88 9.24
CA SER A 390 -24.47 10.53 10.54
C SER A 390 -23.66 11.83 10.37
N GLN A 391 -23.91 12.82 11.22
CA GLN A 391 -23.12 14.07 11.28
C GLN A 391 -22.10 14.06 12.40
N ASN A 392 -22.03 13.00 13.19
CA ASN A 392 -21.14 12.90 14.33
C ASN A 392 -19.75 12.40 13.91
N PHE A 393 -19.04 13.23 13.17
CA PHE A 393 -17.70 12.90 12.63
C PHE A 393 -16.65 12.80 13.75
N GLY A 394 -16.76 13.61 14.81
CA GLY A 394 -15.83 13.56 15.95
C GLY A 394 -15.84 12.17 16.59
N ASP A 395 -17.00 11.75 17.13
CA ASP A 395 -17.11 10.43 17.78
C ASP A 395 -16.76 9.26 16.85
N ALA A 396 -16.96 9.40 15.52
CA ALA A 396 -16.56 8.37 14.57
C ALA A 396 -15.03 8.28 14.45
N LEU A 397 -14.35 9.42 14.36
CA LEU A 397 -12.90 9.49 14.31
C LEU A 397 -12.28 9.00 15.61
N ASP A 398 -12.86 9.32 16.78
CA ASP A 398 -12.41 8.81 18.07
C ASP A 398 -12.55 7.28 18.17
N ARG A 399 -13.65 6.72 17.60
CA ARG A 399 -13.78 5.26 17.49
C ARG A 399 -12.75 4.64 16.56
N PHE A 400 -12.38 5.33 15.48
CA PHE A 400 -11.32 4.85 14.57
C PHE A 400 -9.96 4.89 15.28
N ALA A 401 -9.67 5.97 16.04
CA ALA A 401 -8.47 6.05 16.88
C ALA A 401 -8.40 4.90 17.86
N THR A 402 -9.51 4.53 18.47
CA THR A 402 -9.56 3.41 19.40
C THR A 402 -9.13 2.08 18.77
N ASP A 403 -9.34 1.86 17.47
CA ASP A 403 -8.82 0.68 16.76
C ASP A 403 -7.31 0.76 16.56
N PHE A 404 -6.76 1.96 16.41
CA PHE A 404 -5.31 2.14 16.27
C PHE A 404 -4.59 1.90 17.58
N GLU A 405 -5.23 2.26 18.69
CA GLU A 405 -4.69 2.20 20.05
C GLU A 405 -4.97 0.86 20.77
N HIS A 406 -6.01 0.09 20.35
CA HIS A 406 -6.45 -1.12 21.04
C HIS A 406 -6.70 -2.28 20.08
N TYR A 407 -5.78 -3.24 20.03
CA TYR A 407 -5.90 -4.44 19.21
C TYR A 407 -5.06 -5.59 19.76
N TYR A 408 -5.34 -6.79 19.29
CA TYR A 408 -4.52 -7.98 19.49
C TYR A 408 -3.78 -8.30 18.21
N SER A 409 -2.50 -8.68 18.32
CA SER A 409 -1.74 -9.20 17.20
C SER A 409 -1.47 -10.68 17.43
N LEU A 410 -1.99 -11.50 16.53
CA LEU A 410 -1.84 -12.94 16.57
C LEU A 410 -0.88 -13.36 15.47
N GLY A 411 0.27 -13.94 15.85
CA GLY A 411 1.26 -14.44 14.92
C GLY A 411 1.22 -15.96 14.79
N TYR A 412 1.34 -16.47 13.58
CA TYR A 412 1.54 -17.88 13.30
C TYR A 412 2.53 -18.08 12.16
N SER A 413 3.16 -19.25 12.10
CA SER A 413 4.09 -19.59 11.02
C SER A 413 3.37 -20.46 9.98
N PRO A 414 3.06 -19.94 8.79
CA PRO A 414 2.54 -20.75 7.71
C PRO A 414 3.58 -21.79 7.28
N GLY A 415 3.15 -22.98 6.89
CA GLY A 415 4.03 -24.05 6.42
C GLY A 415 4.56 -23.86 4.99
N HIS A 416 4.50 -22.65 4.47
CA HIS A 416 4.89 -22.26 3.10
C HIS A 416 5.49 -20.84 3.11
N ALA A 417 6.28 -20.52 2.10
CA ALA A 417 6.89 -19.21 1.92
C ALA A 417 7.03 -18.88 0.43
N GLY A 418 6.62 -17.67 0.05
CA GLY A 418 6.82 -17.11 -1.30
C GLY A 418 6.03 -17.80 -2.42
N SER A 419 4.93 -18.47 -2.09
CA SER A 419 4.10 -19.22 -3.06
C SER A 419 3.34 -18.33 -4.05
N GLY A 420 3.19 -17.05 -3.76
CA GLY A 420 2.37 -16.10 -4.53
C GLY A 420 0.86 -16.32 -4.41
N ARG A 421 0.41 -17.35 -3.68
CA ARG A 421 -1.00 -17.68 -3.50
C ARG A 421 -1.68 -16.77 -2.48
N LEU A 422 -2.99 -16.62 -2.66
CA LEU A 422 -3.90 -16.05 -1.67
C LEU A 422 -4.37 -17.16 -0.73
N TYR A 423 -4.35 -16.89 0.57
CA TYR A 423 -4.80 -17.78 1.63
C TYR A 423 -5.90 -17.09 2.44
N ASP A 424 -6.95 -17.82 2.76
CA ASP A 424 -8.01 -17.34 3.62
C ASP A 424 -7.59 -17.50 5.09
N VAL A 425 -7.84 -16.45 5.89
CA VAL A 425 -7.57 -16.43 7.33
C VAL A 425 -8.89 -16.30 8.07
N GLU A 426 -9.13 -17.17 9.04
CA GLU A 426 -10.27 -17.08 9.92
C GLU A 426 -9.78 -17.03 11.38
N VAL A 427 -10.24 -16.04 12.12
CA VAL A 427 -10.00 -15.94 13.57
C VAL A 427 -11.31 -16.19 14.30
N ARG A 428 -11.26 -17.08 15.27
CA ARG A 428 -12.37 -17.37 16.18
C ARG A 428 -11.98 -17.04 17.60
N LEU A 429 -12.96 -16.57 18.36
CA LEU A 429 -12.85 -16.36 19.79
C LEU A 429 -13.61 -17.45 20.51
N LYS A 430 -12.91 -18.18 21.40
CA LYS A 430 -13.51 -19.13 22.34
C LYS A 430 -14.34 -18.34 23.37
N ASN A 431 -15.36 -18.95 23.93
CA ASN A 431 -16.16 -18.37 25.03
C ASN A 431 -16.73 -16.96 24.74
N ARG A 432 -17.00 -16.62 23.47
CA ARG A 432 -17.45 -15.30 23.03
C ARG A 432 -18.62 -14.72 23.85
N LYS A 433 -19.54 -15.57 24.32
CA LYS A 433 -20.70 -15.16 25.14
C LYS A 433 -20.29 -14.74 26.56
N GLU A 434 -19.37 -15.47 27.18
CA GLU A 434 -18.88 -15.19 28.54
C GLU A 434 -18.05 -13.88 28.54
N LEU A 435 -17.30 -13.65 27.48
CA LEU A 435 -16.50 -12.44 27.26
C LEU A 435 -17.34 -11.24 26.80
N ARG A 436 -18.65 -11.39 26.61
CA ARG A 436 -19.58 -10.34 26.14
C ARG A 436 -19.17 -9.68 24.83
N VAL A 437 -18.42 -10.39 23.98
CA VAL A 437 -17.94 -9.89 22.69
C VAL A 437 -19.09 -9.86 21.67
N SER A 438 -19.34 -8.71 21.10
CA SER A 438 -20.31 -8.51 20.02
C SER A 438 -19.64 -8.37 18.65
N GLY A 439 -18.47 -7.73 18.59
CA GLY A 439 -17.71 -7.48 17.38
C GLY A 439 -16.34 -8.14 17.39
N LEU A 440 -16.03 -8.85 16.30
CA LEU A 440 -14.70 -9.40 16.01
C LEU A 440 -14.36 -9.02 14.57
N ARG A 441 -13.33 -8.20 14.39
CA ARG A 441 -12.90 -7.73 13.07
C ARG A 441 -11.42 -8.05 12.88
N TYR A 442 -11.05 -8.48 11.69
CA TYR A 442 -9.69 -8.80 11.28
C TYR A 442 -9.63 -8.89 9.76
N ARG A 443 -8.45 -8.88 9.16
CA ARG A 443 -8.30 -9.18 7.74
C ARG A 443 -8.58 -10.66 7.46
N ASN A 444 -9.38 -10.95 6.46
CA ASN A 444 -9.85 -12.31 6.14
C ASN A 444 -8.95 -13.08 5.15
N ASN A 445 -7.91 -12.46 4.62
CA ASN A 445 -6.98 -13.10 3.68
C ASN A 445 -5.61 -12.44 3.68
N TYR A 446 -4.61 -13.12 3.09
CA TYR A 446 -3.31 -12.56 2.76
C TYR A 446 -2.72 -13.25 1.54
N ARG A 447 -1.75 -12.59 0.89
CA ARG A 447 -0.95 -13.18 -0.18
C ARG A 447 0.45 -13.50 0.34
N ASP A 448 0.90 -14.72 0.11
CA ASP A 448 2.25 -15.16 0.47
C ASP A 448 3.24 -14.70 -0.61
N LEU A 449 3.82 -13.50 -0.42
CA LEU A 449 4.76 -12.91 -1.37
C LEU A 449 6.17 -13.50 -1.20
N SER A 450 6.90 -13.62 -2.30
CA SER A 450 8.33 -13.92 -2.25
C SER A 450 9.13 -12.72 -1.74
N VAL A 451 10.32 -12.98 -1.20
CA VAL A 451 11.24 -11.93 -0.73
C VAL A 451 11.56 -10.94 -1.84
N GLU A 452 11.79 -11.42 -3.05
CA GLU A 452 12.08 -10.58 -4.21
C GLU A 452 10.94 -9.60 -4.49
N LYS A 453 9.69 -10.08 -4.40
CA LYS A 453 8.50 -9.25 -4.62
C LYS A 453 8.32 -8.25 -3.48
N GLU A 454 8.48 -8.68 -2.23
CA GLU A 454 8.39 -7.79 -1.06
C GLU A 454 9.42 -6.65 -1.14
N MET A 455 10.67 -6.96 -1.49
CA MET A 455 11.73 -5.96 -1.61
C MET A 455 11.54 -5.04 -2.81
N ALA A 456 11.08 -5.56 -3.95
CA ALA A 456 10.78 -4.74 -5.12
C ALA A 456 9.60 -3.77 -4.82
N ASP A 457 8.54 -4.27 -4.17
CA ASP A 457 7.39 -3.45 -3.78
C ASP A 457 7.79 -2.39 -2.74
N GLY A 458 8.65 -2.75 -1.76
CA GLY A 458 9.17 -1.81 -0.76
C GLY A 458 10.02 -0.71 -1.39
N THR A 459 10.87 -1.06 -2.35
CA THR A 459 11.69 -0.07 -3.09
C THR A 459 10.79 0.88 -3.90
N LEU A 460 9.76 0.34 -4.56
CA LEU A 460 8.79 1.14 -5.29
C LEU A 460 7.97 2.05 -4.37
N ALA A 461 7.54 1.55 -3.21
CA ALA A 461 6.80 2.35 -2.22
C ALA A 461 7.67 3.50 -1.67
N SER A 462 8.95 3.23 -1.38
CA SER A 462 9.93 4.25 -0.98
C SER A 462 10.05 5.34 -2.05
N LEU A 463 10.11 4.94 -3.32
CA LEU A 463 10.20 5.85 -4.46
C LEU A 463 8.95 6.71 -4.66
N GLN A 464 7.76 6.12 -4.48
CA GLN A 464 6.48 6.77 -4.76
C GLN A 464 5.98 7.64 -3.62
N PHE A 465 6.14 7.18 -2.37
CA PHE A 465 5.51 7.78 -1.20
C PHE A 465 6.50 8.45 -0.23
N GLY A 466 7.79 8.46 -0.56
CA GLY A 466 8.81 9.00 0.33
C GLY A 466 9.00 8.18 1.59
N PHE A 467 8.54 6.93 1.60
CA PHE A 467 8.72 6.02 2.72
C PHE A 467 10.20 5.68 2.93
N GLU A 468 10.67 5.78 4.18
CA GLU A 468 12.01 5.39 4.58
C GLU A 468 11.97 4.47 5.80
N GLN A 469 12.78 3.43 5.74
CA GLN A 469 13.09 2.54 6.86
C GLN A 469 14.57 2.21 6.77
N ASN A 470 15.36 2.66 7.71
CA ASN A 470 16.82 2.51 7.66
C ASN A 470 17.39 1.81 8.89
N ASP A 471 16.84 0.65 9.21
CA ASP A 471 17.24 -0.14 10.39
C ASP A 471 18.65 -0.75 10.25
N LEU A 472 19.28 -0.62 9.08
CA LEU A 472 20.66 -1.04 8.78
C LEU A 472 21.66 0.12 8.73
N ASP A 473 21.23 1.33 9.08
CA ASP A 473 22.05 2.55 9.06
C ASP A 473 22.79 2.78 7.73
N LEU A 474 22.10 2.52 6.61
CA LEU A 474 22.65 2.73 5.28
C LEU A 474 22.86 4.21 5.00
N SER A 475 23.90 4.52 4.23
CA SER A 475 24.08 5.86 3.70
C SER A 475 24.46 5.85 2.22
N LEU A 476 24.00 6.88 1.49
CA LEU A 476 24.24 7.06 0.06
C LEU A 476 25.06 8.32 -0.17
N VAL A 477 26.24 8.16 -0.71
CA VAL A 477 27.21 9.25 -0.97
C VAL A 477 27.33 9.45 -2.47
N GLU A 478 27.10 10.68 -2.92
CA GLU A 478 27.32 11.09 -4.30
C GLU A 478 28.82 11.29 -4.56
N ARG A 479 29.31 10.75 -5.69
CA ARG A 479 30.69 10.92 -6.15
C ARG A 479 30.76 11.89 -7.32
N ASP A 480 30.37 11.38 -8.50
CA ASP A 480 30.54 12.10 -9.76
C ASP A 480 29.23 12.05 -10.56
N LEU A 481 29.02 13.09 -11.35
CA LEU A 481 27.96 13.18 -12.35
C LEU A 481 28.61 13.55 -13.69
N ILE A 482 28.60 12.63 -14.65
CA ILE A 482 29.26 12.77 -15.94
C ILE A 482 28.22 12.84 -17.03
N GLU A 483 28.22 13.96 -17.77
CA GLU A 483 27.35 14.14 -18.95
C GLU A 483 27.83 13.27 -20.11
N ARG A 484 26.87 12.65 -20.82
CA ARG A 484 27.11 11.81 -21.99
C ARG A 484 26.71 12.53 -23.27
N GLU A 485 27.24 12.07 -24.40
CA GLU A 485 26.93 12.60 -25.73
C GLU A 485 25.43 12.50 -26.11
N ASP A 486 24.69 11.53 -25.53
CA ASP A 486 23.27 11.34 -25.73
C ASP A 486 22.37 12.25 -24.87
N GLY A 487 22.95 13.18 -24.11
CA GLY A 487 22.24 14.10 -23.21
C GLY A 487 21.75 13.45 -21.92
N THR A 488 22.12 12.21 -21.65
CA THR A 488 21.93 11.56 -20.34
C THR A 488 23.17 11.76 -19.45
N TYR A 489 23.05 11.37 -18.18
CA TYR A 489 24.13 11.48 -17.21
C TYR A 489 24.47 10.12 -16.62
N MET A 490 25.77 9.85 -16.45
CA MET A 490 26.24 8.75 -15.60
C MET A 490 26.43 9.29 -14.19
N MET A 491 25.62 8.80 -13.28
CA MET A 491 25.66 9.14 -11.86
C MET A 491 26.35 8.04 -11.09
N HIS A 492 27.45 8.39 -10.40
CA HIS A 492 28.21 7.49 -9.55
C HIS A 492 27.88 7.76 -8.09
N LEU A 493 27.39 6.73 -7.40
CA LEU A 493 27.00 6.77 -5.99
C LEU A 493 27.75 5.66 -5.24
N ASP A 494 28.10 5.91 -3.99
CA ASP A 494 28.57 4.89 -3.05
C ASP A 494 27.45 4.56 -2.06
N LEU A 495 26.98 3.33 -2.09
CA LEU A 495 26.14 2.78 -1.03
C LEU A 495 27.05 2.25 0.09
N ARG A 496 26.99 2.88 1.26
CA ARG A 496 27.76 2.47 2.44
C ARG A 496 26.86 1.64 3.34
N VAL A 497 27.30 0.42 3.63
CA VAL A 497 26.61 -0.57 4.46
C VAL A 497 27.48 -0.84 5.68
N PRO A 498 27.05 -0.49 6.91
CA PRO A 498 27.81 -0.83 8.12
C PRO A 498 27.94 -2.35 8.23
N ILE A 499 29.16 -2.84 8.32
CA ILE A 499 29.42 -4.30 8.40
C ILE A 499 28.87 -4.88 9.71
N GLY A 500 28.88 -4.09 10.80
CA GLY A 500 28.32 -4.49 12.09
C GLY A 500 26.82 -4.69 12.10
N GLU A 501 26.09 -4.12 11.13
CA GLU A 501 24.65 -4.31 10.98
C GLU A 501 24.27 -5.53 10.13
N LEU A 502 25.26 -6.17 9.47
CA LEU A 502 25.06 -7.39 8.69
C LEU A 502 25.28 -8.63 9.54
N THR A 503 24.49 -9.64 9.28
CA THR A 503 24.70 -10.98 9.87
C THR A 503 25.83 -11.68 9.16
N LEU A 504 26.92 -11.93 9.89
CA LEU A 504 28.10 -12.60 9.39
C LEU A 504 28.16 -14.04 9.89
N LEU A 505 28.09 -15.01 8.98
CA LEU A 505 28.20 -16.44 9.31
C LEU A 505 29.67 -16.85 9.39
N PRO A 506 30.11 -17.47 10.50
CA PRO A 506 31.49 -17.93 10.66
C PRO A 506 31.79 -19.09 9.71
N ARG A 507 32.94 -19.02 9.02
CA ARG A 507 33.55 -20.07 8.20
C ARG A 507 34.93 -20.44 8.76
N PRO A 508 35.56 -21.51 8.28
CA PRO A 508 36.87 -21.93 8.82
C PRO A 508 37.95 -20.83 8.81
N GLU A 509 37.99 -19.98 7.79
CA GLU A 509 39.03 -18.95 7.64
C GLU A 509 38.50 -17.51 7.66
N TYR A 510 37.22 -17.28 7.39
CA TYR A 510 36.60 -15.96 7.29
C TYR A 510 35.16 -15.95 7.83
N HIS A 511 34.57 -14.77 7.94
CA HIS A 511 33.14 -14.58 8.14
C HIS A 511 32.51 -14.14 6.81
N LEU A 512 31.35 -14.71 6.49
CA LEU A 512 30.61 -14.44 5.28
C LEU A 512 29.31 -13.72 5.59
N GLY A 513 29.13 -12.52 5.05
CA GLY A 513 27.84 -11.83 4.94
C GLY A 513 27.35 -11.88 3.50
N ARG A 514 26.05 -11.79 3.30
CA ARG A 514 25.43 -11.62 1.98
C ARG A 514 24.28 -10.66 2.08
N PHE A 515 24.26 -9.69 1.19
CA PHE A 515 23.09 -8.81 1.05
C PHE A 515 22.71 -8.65 -0.42
N ARG A 516 21.44 -8.33 -0.66
CA ARG A 516 20.92 -7.97 -1.99
C ARG A 516 20.49 -6.52 -1.99
N VAL A 517 20.69 -5.86 -3.12
CA VAL A 517 20.31 -4.45 -3.35
C VAL A 517 19.31 -4.37 -4.49
N TRP A 518 18.22 -3.64 -4.27
CA TRP A 518 17.22 -3.24 -5.27
C TRP A 518 17.36 -1.75 -5.52
N VAL A 519 17.34 -1.33 -6.78
CA VAL A 519 17.45 0.08 -7.15
C VAL A 519 16.40 0.42 -8.18
N GLN A 520 15.70 1.52 -7.94
CA GLN A 520 14.75 2.11 -8.89
C GLN A 520 14.90 3.63 -8.91
N ALA A 521 14.56 4.25 -10.04
CA ALA A 521 14.54 5.70 -10.20
C ALA A 521 13.20 6.16 -10.78
N ARG A 522 12.78 7.38 -10.43
CA ARG A 522 11.59 8.04 -10.96
C ARG A 522 11.95 9.44 -11.42
N ASP A 523 11.53 9.80 -12.62
CA ASP A 523 11.67 11.15 -13.15
C ASP A 523 10.54 12.09 -12.68
N ARG A 524 10.67 13.39 -12.99
CA ARG A 524 9.66 14.41 -12.67
C ARG A 524 8.29 14.13 -13.32
N LYS A 525 8.24 13.40 -14.43
CA LYS A 525 7.00 13.04 -15.14
C LYS A 525 6.29 11.84 -14.51
N GLY A 526 6.92 11.20 -13.53
CA GLY A 526 6.39 10.02 -12.86
C GLY A 526 6.78 8.70 -13.54
N ASN A 527 7.63 8.70 -14.59
CA ASN A 527 8.11 7.46 -15.19
C ASN A 527 9.07 6.76 -14.23
N VAL A 528 8.85 5.48 -14.00
CA VAL A 528 9.65 4.63 -13.10
C VAL A 528 10.50 3.68 -13.94
N SER A 529 11.77 3.52 -13.56
CA SER A 529 12.67 2.55 -14.18
C SER A 529 12.31 1.11 -13.78
N ASP A 530 12.79 0.15 -14.54
CA ASP A 530 12.81 -1.25 -14.11
C ASP A 530 13.63 -1.39 -12.83
N VAL A 531 13.30 -2.41 -12.00
CA VAL A 531 14.06 -2.69 -10.79
C VAL A 531 15.37 -3.40 -11.14
N GLY A 532 16.48 -2.81 -10.73
CA GLY A 532 17.78 -3.47 -10.81
C GLY A 532 18.07 -4.22 -9.51
N VAL A 533 18.49 -5.50 -9.60
CA VAL A 533 18.82 -6.32 -8.43
C VAL A 533 20.24 -6.87 -8.53
N ARG A 534 20.98 -6.81 -7.40
CA ARG A 534 22.33 -7.39 -7.28
C ARG A 534 22.52 -8.04 -5.92
N ALA A 535 23.13 -9.22 -5.91
CA ALA A 535 23.61 -9.91 -4.71
C ALA A 535 25.09 -9.64 -4.52
N ILE A 536 25.49 -9.35 -3.29
CA ILE A 536 26.86 -9.00 -2.90
C ILE A 536 27.28 -9.87 -1.72
N ASP A 537 28.42 -10.54 -1.84
CA ASP A 537 29.05 -11.29 -0.77
C ASP A 537 30.11 -10.41 -0.08
N VAL A 538 30.05 -10.35 1.24
CA VAL A 538 31.00 -9.62 2.10
C VAL A 538 31.82 -10.67 2.84
N ARG A 539 33.13 -10.72 2.57
CA ARG A 539 34.08 -11.61 3.25
C ARG A 539 34.93 -10.79 4.20
N VAL A 540 35.02 -11.23 5.43
CA VAL A 540 35.82 -10.62 6.49
C VAL A 540 36.71 -11.68 7.07
N GLU A 541 38.03 -11.53 6.93
CA GLU A 541 38.99 -12.44 7.54
C GLU A 541 38.85 -12.47 9.07
N LYS A 542 39.09 -13.62 9.69
CA LYS A 542 38.89 -13.78 11.14
C LYS A 542 39.67 -12.78 11.97
N GLU A 543 40.87 -12.47 11.54
CA GLU A 543 41.78 -11.55 12.23
C GLU A 543 41.26 -10.09 12.19
N ASP A 544 40.52 -9.72 11.16
CA ASP A 544 39.95 -8.40 10.96
C ASP A 544 38.52 -8.22 11.46
N TYR A 545 37.88 -9.28 12.00
CA TYR A 545 36.46 -9.28 12.34
C TYR A 545 36.03 -8.12 13.23
N GLU A 546 36.68 -7.93 14.37
CA GLU A 546 36.34 -6.86 15.32
C GLU A 546 36.54 -5.45 14.74
N ARG A 547 37.54 -5.30 13.87
CA ARG A 547 37.83 -4.03 13.18
C ARG A 547 36.80 -3.78 12.10
N ALA A 548 36.48 -4.81 11.31
CA ALA A 548 35.51 -4.72 10.22
C ALA A 548 34.10 -4.36 10.70
N GLN A 549 33.67 -4.82 11.87
CA GLN A 549 32.38 -4.45 12.44
C GLN A 549 32.18 -2.94 12.66
N LYS A 550 33.28 -2.18 12.78
CA LYS A 550 33.26 -0.71 12.92
C LYS A 550 33.43 0.01 11.58
N MET A 551 33.44 -0.73 10.47
CA MET A 551 33.70 -0.21 9.13
C MET A 551 32.45 -0.35 8.25
N TYR A 552 32.49 0.35 7.13
CA TYR A 552 31.46 0.25 6.08
C TYR A 552 31.96 -0.60 4.92
N TYR A 553 31.11 -1.47 4.42
CA TYR A 553 31.27 -2.00 3.07
C TYR A 553 30.75 -0.97 2.08
N THR A 554 31.60 -0.51 1.15
CA THR A 554 31.21 0.49 0.15
C THR A 554 30.92 -0.20 -1.18
N TYR A 555 29.67 -0.12 -1.62
CA TYR A 555 29.23 -0.66 -2.89
C TYR A 555 29.04 0.46 -3.92
N PRO A 556 29.85 0.49 -5.02
CA PRO A 556 29.70 1.50 -6.06
C PRO A 556 28.47 1.22 -6.93
N LEU A 557 27.60 2.20 -7.05
CA LEU A 557 26.44 2.20 -7.92
C LEU A 557 26.71 3.15 -9.09
N THR A 558 26.46 2.68 -10.30
CA THR A 558 26.51 3.52 -11.49
C THR A 558 25.16 3.50 -12.18
N LEU A 559 24.51 4.65 -12.29
CA LEU A 559 23.19 4.81 -12.83
C LEU A 559 23.21 5.73 -14.05
N GLN A 560 22.57 5.34 -15.14
CA GLN A 560 22.29 6.24 -16.25
C GLN A 560 20.96 6.92 -15.99
N VAL A 561 20.96 8.25 -15.88
CA VAL A 561 19.80 9.05 -15.52
C VAL A 561 19.55 10.16 -16.55
N ALA A 562 18.30 10.51 -16.76
CA ALA A 562 17.92 11.65 -17.59
C ALA A 562 18.15 12.97 -16.84
N PRO A 563 18.35 14.11 -17.56
CA PRO A 563 18.40 15.42 -16.93
C PRO A 563 17.07 15.79 -16.24
N GLY A 564 17.16 16.64 -15.22
CA GLY A 564 16.02 17.14 -14.46
C GLY A 564 15.94 16.56 -13.05
N GLU A 565 14.78 16.71 -12.43
CA GLU A 565 14.53 16.15 -11.10
C GLU A 565 14.33 14.64 -11.19
N GLN A 566 15.12 13.92 -10.39
CA GLN A 566 15.08 12.47 -10.27
C GLN A 566 14.94 12.11 -8.79
N ARG A 567 14.24 11.03 -8.50
CA ARG A 567 14.26 10.38 -7.18
C ARG A 567 14.81 8.97 -7.36
N ILE A 568 15.74 8.57 -6.51
CA ILE A 568 16.34 7.24 -6.53
C ILE A 568 15.98 6.57 -5.21
N ALA A 569 15.42 5.35 -5.29
CA ALA A 569 15.17 4.52 -4.14
C ALA A 569 16.06 3.27 -4.16
N ILE A 570 16.51 2.91 -2.98
CA ILE A 570 17.36 1.74 -2.73
C ILE A 570 16.70 0.89 -1.65
N GLY A 571 16.43 -0.38 -1.96
CA GLY A 571 16.11 -1.41 -0.99
C GLY A 571 17.35 -2.27 -0.75
N LEU A 572 17.64 -2.62 0.49
CA LEU A 572 18.69 -3.57 0.84
C LEU A 572 18.14 -4.61 1.82
N ARG A 573 18.50 -5.87 1.59
CA ARG A 573 18.19 -6.96 2.51
C ARG A 573 19.46 -7.73 2.85
N ASP A 574 19.70 -7.94 4.14
CA ASP A 574 20.64 -8.92 4.67
C ASP A 574 20.03 -10.32 4.49
N ASP A 575 20.64 -11.16 3.65
CA ASP A 575 20.07 -12.48 3.31
C ASP A 575 20.19 -13.48 4.47
N PHE A 576 21.11 -13.32 5.39
CA PHE A 576 21.29 -14.22 6.53
C PHE A 576 20.50 -13.78 7.76
N GLY A 577 20.45 -12.47 8.03
CA GLY A 577 19.71 -11.92 9.18
C GLY A 577 18.26 -11.55 8.88
N GLY A 578 17.87 -11.52 7.61
CA GLY A 578 16.50 -11.15 7.22
C GLY A 578 16.18 -9.66 7.36
N ARG A 579 17.08 -8.84 7.93
CA ARG A 579 16.90 -7.39 8.11
C ARG A 579 16.86 -6.69 6.77
N ARG A 580 16.06 -5.61 6.70
CA ARG A 580 15.86 -4.83 5.47
C ARG A 580 15.91 -3.34 5.74
N ALA A 581 16.29 -2.58 4.72
CA ALA A 581 16.25 -1.14 4.75
C ALA A 581 15.80 -0.58 3.40
N PHE A 582 15.15 0.58 3.43
CA PHE A 582 14.69 1.32 2.27
C PHE A 582 15.07 2.78 2.43
N LEU A 583 15.79 3.30 1.43
CA LEU A 583 16.19 4.70 1.35
C LEU A 583 15.63 5.31 0.08
N ASN A 584 15.32 6.61 0.11
CA ASN A 584 15.08 7.37 -1.09
C ASN A 584 15.78 8.73 -1.01
N LYS A 585 16.25 9.23 -2.14
CA LYS A 585 16.91 10.51 -2.20
C LYS A 585 16.53 11.26 -3.48
N PRO A 586 16.10 12.51 -3.38
CA PRO A 586 15.90 13.36 -4.54
C PRO A 586 17.23 13.88 -5.06
N TYR A 587 17.37 13.97 -6.39
CA TYR A 587 18.54 14.52 -7.08
C TYR A 587 18.08 15.49 -8.16
N ARG A 588 18.92 16.50 -8.41
CA ARG A 588 18.73 17.41 -9.53
C ARG A 588 19.90 17.22 -10.50
N ILE A 589 19.61 16.66 -11.66
CA ILE A 589 20.58 16.23 -12.67
C ILE A 589 20.63 17.25 -13.78
N GLY A 590 21.79 17.85 -14.02
CA GLY A 590 21.96 18.84 -15.10
C GLY A 590 21.02 20.03 -14.93
N SER A 591 21.52 21.19 -14.57
CA SER A 591 20.73 22.42 -14.38
C SER A 591 20.66 23.20 -15.68
#